data_00aeee886082be82d4ef40bf9fa88b10
#
_entry.id   00aeee886082be82d4ef40bf9fa88b10
#
_cell.length_a   1.000
_cell.length_b   1.000
_cell.length_c   1.000
_cell.angle_alpha   90.00
_cell.angle_beta   90.00
_cell.angle_gamma   90.00
#
_symmetry.space_group_name_H-M   'P 1'
#
loop_
_entity.id
_entity.type
_entity.pdbx_description
1 polymer ?
#
loop_
_entity_poly.entity_id
_entity_poly.type
_entity_poly.pdbx_seq_one_letter_code
_entity_poly.pdbx_strand_id
1 'polypeptide(L)'
;MKKLHPTTQYKKDYKRFRNNREKLEKLMVILKMLQSETPIPAEFSPHMLTGNYAGYMECHIEGDFLLIWFDHETDQIDLVRLGSHSELFRQ
;
A
#
# COMPACT_ATOMS: atom_id res chain seq x y z
N MET A 1 -7.60 15.05 7.54
CA MET A 1 -7.36 13.59 7.44
C MET A 1 -7.77 13.11 6.06
N LYS A 2 -6.90 12.36 5.41
CA LYS A 2 -7.21 11.86 4.07
C LYS A 2 -8.14 10.66 4.11
N LYS A 3 -8.90 10.48 3.04
CA LYS A 3 -9.80 9.33 2.91
C LYS A 3 -9.09 8.25 2.11
N LEU A 4 -9.09 7.03 2.64
CA LEU A 4 -8.50 5.89 1.96
C LEU A 4 -9.59 5.20 1.14
N HIS A 5 -9.34 5.02 -0.16
CA HIS A 5 -10.28 4.39 -1.07
C HIS A 5 -9.69 3.06 -1.56
N PRO A 6 -10.13 1.93 -0.99
CA PRO A 6 -9.64 0.63 -1.48
C PRO A 6 -10.25 0.31 -2.84
N THR A 7 -9.38 0.09 -3.82
CA THR A 7 -9.82 -0.29 -5.16
C THR A 7 -10.30 -1.75 -5.15
N THR A 8 -11.00 -2.14 -6.21
CA THR A 8 -11.49 -3.52 -6.34
C THR A 8 -10.34 -4.51 -6.28
N GLN A 9 -9.25 -4.20 -6.97
CA GLN A 9 -8.09 -5.11 -6.97
C GLN A 9 -7.44 -5.21 -5.60
N TYR A 10 -7.32 -4.07 -4.87
CA TYR A 10 -6.80 -4.08 -3.52
C TYR A 10 -7.66 -4.96 -2.60
N LYS A 11 -8.98 -4.87 -2.74
CA LYS A 11 -9.88 -5.70 -1.93
C LYS A 11 -9.67 -7.18 -2.18
N LYS A 12 -9.44 -7.56 -3.44
CA LYS A 12 -9.14 -8.96 -3.78
C LYS A 12 -7.80 -9.38 -3.18
N ASP A 13 -6.79 -8.52 -3.26
CA ASP A 13 -5.48 -8.81 -2.67
C ASP A 13 -5.61 -8.97 -1.17
N TYR A 14 -6.34 -8.07 -0.51
CA TYR A 14 -6.51 -8.06 0.94
C TYR A 14 -7.09 -9.38 1.45
N LYS A 15 -8.03 -9.96 0.73
CA LYS A 15 -8.66 -11.21 1.14
C LYS A 15 -7.67 -12.34 1.35
N ARG A 16 -6.57 -12.35 0.62
CA ARG A 16 -5.55 -13.39 0.76
C ARG A 16 -4.83 -13.31 2.11
N PHE A 17 -4.87 -12.14 2.75
CA PHE A 17 -4.17 -11.91 4.01
C PHE A 17 -5.09 -11.82 5.22
N ARG A 18 -6.40 -11.98 5.02
CA ARG A 18 -7.39 -11.75 6.10
C ARG A 18 -7.18 -12.62 7.33
N ASN A 19 -6.54 -13.77 7.19
CA ASN A 19 -6.26 -14.65 8.31
C ASN A 19 -4.85 -14.49 8.86
N ASN A 20 -4.08 -13.54 8.32
CA ASN A 20 -2.74 -13.27 8.81
C ASN A 20 -2.75 -12.00 9.65
N ARG A 21 -3.06 -12.18 10.93
CA ARG A 21 -3.20 -11.05 11.86
C ARG A 21 -1.97 -10.17 11.91
N GLU A 22 -0.79 -10.78 11.97
CA GLU A 22 0.46 -10.02 12.08
C GLU A 22 0.66 -9.07 10.91
N LYS A 23 0.45 -9.58 9.67
CA LYS A 23 0.57 -8.74 8.49
C LYS A 23 -0.46 -7.63 8.47
N LEU A 24 -1.70 -7.93 8.86
CA LEU A 24 -2.76 -6.93 8.88
C LEU A 24 -2.53 -5.84 9.92
N GLU A 25 -1.95 -6.20 11.07
CA GLU A 25 -1.62 -5.20 12.08
C GLU A 25 -0.56 -4.23 11.56
N LYS A 26 0.47 -4.76 10.88
CA LYS A 26 1.52 -3.93 10.30
C LYS A 26 0.98 -3.06 9.18
N LEU A 27 0.10 -3.62 8.35
CA LEU A 27 -0.57 -2.85 7.30
C LEU A 27 -1.36 -1.69 7.91
N MET A 28 -2.07 -1.94 9.01
CA MET A 28 -2.88 -0.90 9.65
C MET A 28 -2.04 0.29 10.12
N VAL A 29 -0.83 0.02 10.60
CA VAL A 29 0.08 1.10 11.01
C VAL A 29 0.38 2.02 9.83
N ILE A 30 0.69 1.45 8.67
CA ILE A 30 0.99 2.21 7.46
C ILE A 30 -0.26 2.98 7.00
N LEU A 31 -1.42 2.34 6.99
CA LEU A 31 -2.66 2.99 6.56
C LEU A 31 -2.99 4.20 7.42
N LYS A 32 -2.76 4.10 8.73
CA LYS A 32 -2.98 5.23 9.63
C LYS A 32 -2.03 6.38 9.33
N MET A 33 -0.78 6.07 8.98
CA MET A 33 0.19 7.09 8.60
C MET A 33 -0.25 7.81 7.33
N LEU A 34 -0.70 7.06 6.32
CA LEU A 34 -1.20 7.66 5.10
C LEU A 34 -2.40 8.56 5.37
N GLN A 35 -3.32 8.10 6.19
CA GLN A 35 -4.53 8.83 6.51
C GLN A 35 -4.24 10.14 7.24
N SER A 36 -3.30 10.11 8.19
CA SER A 36 -2.93 11.28 8.98
C SER A 36 -1.86 12.14 8.33
N GLU A 37 -1.42 11.75 7.12
CA GLU A 37 -0.37 12.45 6.37
C GLU A 37 0.96 12.50 7.11
N THR A 38 1.20 11.47 7.96
CA THR A 38 2.46 11.30 8.64
C THR A 38 3.46 10.66 7.68
N PRO A 39 4.68 11.20 7.54
CA PRO A 39 5.66 10.60 6.65
C PRO A 39 5.96 9.16 7.03
N ILE A 40 6.01 8.27 6.02
CA ILE A 40 6.31 6.87 6.25
C ILE A 40 7.81 6.74 6.49
N PRO A 41 8.23 6.11 7.61
CA PRO A 41 9.64 5.98 7.93
C PRO A 41 10.46 5.28 6.86
N ALA A 42 11.75 5.67 6.76
CA ALA A 42 12.65 5.13 5.74
C ALA A 42 12.80 3.60 5.84
N GLU A 43 12.59 3.03 7.01
CA GLU A 43 12.70 1.58 7.19
C GLU A 43 11.69 0.80 6.33
N PHE A 44 10.61 1.45 5.90
CA PHE A 44 9.61 0.83 5.03
C PHE A 44 9.88 1.13 3.56
N SER A 45 10.99 1.79 3.25
CA SER A 45 11.42 2.10 1.87
C SER A 45 10.34 2.72 1.00
N PRO A 46 9.64 3.78 1.47
CA PRO A 46 8.63 4.43 0.63
C PRO A 46 9.32 5.06 -0.58
N HIS A 47 8.78 4.80 -1.78
CA HIS A 47 9.34 5.34 -3.01
C HIS A 47 8.31 5.35 -4.12
N MET A 48 8.55 6.20 -5.13
CA MET A 48 7.69 6.29 -6.29
C MET A 48 8.10 5.23 -7.30
N LEU A 49 7.12 4.57 -7.90
CA LEU A 49 7.37 3.55 -8.90
C LEU A 49 7.58 4.15 -10.28
N THR A 50 8.19 3.37 -11.17
CA THR A 50 8.40 3.74 -12.56
C THR A 50 7.71 2.72 -13.46
N GLY A 51 7.81 2.92 -14.78
CA GLY A 51 7.20 2.00 -15.74
C GLY A 51 5.68 2.08 -15.71
N ASN A 52 5.03 0.92 -15.73
CA ASN A 52 3.56 0.85 -15.78
C ASN A 52 2.88 1.46 -14.57
N TYR A 53 3.59 1.56 -13.45
CA TYR A 53 3.07 2.15 -12.22
C TYR A 53 3.65 3.53 -11.96
N ALA A 54 4.16 4.20 -12.98
CA ALA A 54 4.72 5.55 -12.81
C ALA A 54 3.70 6.48 -12.14
N GLY A 55 4.16 7.19 -11.10
CA GLY A 55 3.29 8.08 -10.34
C GLY A 55 2.66 7.44 -9.12
N TYR A 56 2.69 6.11 -9.03
CA TYR A 56 2.19 5.41 -7.85
C TYR A 56 3.30 5.28 -6.82
N MET A 57 2.93 5.17 -5.55
CA MET A 57 3.87 4.98 -4.46
C MET A 57 3.83 3.55 -3.96
N GLU A 58 4.96 3.08 -3.45
CA GLU A 58 5.08 1.75 -2.87
C GLU A 58 5.86 1.83 -1.57
N CYS A 59 5.54 0.96 -0.61
CA CYS A 59 6.39 0.74 0.54
C CYS A 59 6.43 -0.74 0.90
N HIS A 60 7.47 -1.12 1.63
CA HIS A 60 7.64 -2.49 2.13
C HIS A 60 7.13 -2.54 3.56
N ILE A 61 5.98 -3.17 3.76
CA ILE A 61 5.39 -3.28 5.10
C ILE A 61 6.25 -4.20 5.96
N GLU A 62 6.60 -5.36 5.40
CA GLU A 62 7.61 -6.24 5.98
C GLU A 62 8.10 -7.17 4.87
N GLY A 63 9.43 -7.37 4.80
CA GLY A 63 9.99 -8.26 3.79
C GLY A 63 9.38 -8.03 2.42
N ASP A 64 8.78 -9.09 1.86
CA ASP A 64 8.16 -9.07 0.53
C ASP A 64 6.65 -8.82 0.62
N PHE A 65 6.18 -8.07 1.61
CA PHE A 65 4.78 -7.69 1.75
C PHE A 65 4.67 -6.19 1.48
N LEU A 66 4.16 -5.85 0.30
CA LEU A 66 4.19 -4.49 -0.25
C LEU A 66 2.79 -3.89 -0.33
N LEU A 67 2.75 -2.56 -0.23
CA LEU A 67 1.53 -1.78 -0.47
C LEU A 67 1.82 -0.79 -1.59
N ILE A 68 0.92 -0.73 -2.58
CA ILE A 68 0.97 0.28 -3.64
C ILE A 68 -0.25 1.17 -3.49
N TRP A 69 -0.03 2.48 -3.51
CA TRP A 69 -1.12 3.44 -3.40
C TRP A 69 -0.90 4.61 -4.36
N PHE A 70 -1.97 5.36 -4.60
CA PHE A 70 -1.91 6.56 -5.42
C PHE A 70 -2.49 7.74 -4.64
N ASP A 71 -1.68 8.76 -4.45
CA ASP A 71 -2.11 9.98 -3.76
C ASP A 71 -2.54 10.99 -4.81
N HIS A 72 -3.82 11.35 -4.78
CA HIS A 72 -4.36 12.32 -5.73
C HIS A 72 -3.98 13.76 -5.41
N GLU A 73 -3.21 13.95 -4.34
CA GLU A 73 -2.85 15.27 -3.82
C GLU A 73 -4.07 16.11 -3.43
N THR A 74 -5.17 15.42 -3.15
CA THR A 74 -6.39 15.97 -2.60
C THR A 74 -6.61 15.30 -1.24
N ASP A 75 -7.85 15.15 -0.79
CA ASP A 75 -8.12 14.44 0.45
C ASP A 75 -8.28 12.93 0.25
N GLN A 76 -7.99 12.43 -0.96
CA GLN A 76 -8.17 11.01 -1.28
C GLN A 76 -6.88 10.29 -1.65
N ILE A 77 -6.70 9.10 -1.10
CA ILE A 77 -5.62 8.17 -1.46
C ILE A 77 -6.26 6.87 -1.89
N ASP A 78 -5.92 6.39 -3.08
CA ASP A 78 -6.40 5.09 -3.55
C ASP A 78 -5.44 3.99 -3.09
N LEU A 79 -5.98 2.94 -2.49
CA LEU A 79 -5.20 1.75 -2.16
C LEU A 79 -5.30 0.81 -3.35
N VAL A 80 -4.18 0.55 -4.01
CA VAL A 80 -4.17 -0.04 -5.34
C VAL A 80 -3.84 -1.53 -5.35
N ARG A 81 -2.76 -1.92 -4.70
CA ARG A 81 -2.35 -3.32 -4.64
C ARG A 81 -1.76 -3.66 -3.28
N LEU A 82 -1.79 -4.94 -2.94
CA LEU A 82 -1.23 -5.45 -1.69
C LEU A 82 -0.74 -6.88 -1.94
N GLY A 83 0.53 -7.16 -1.60
CA GLY A 83 1.07 -8.50 -1.78
C GLY A 83 2.56 -8.51 -1.99
N SER A 84 3.09 -9.61 -2.52
CA SER A 84 4.51 -9.78 -2.79
C SER A 84 4.89 -9.18 -4.15
N HIS A 85 6.18 -9.00 -4.38
CA HIS A 85 6.67 -8.54 -5.69
C HIS A 85 6.17 -9.43 -6.81
N SER A 86 6.26 -10.74 -6.66
CA SER A 86 5.84 -11.64 -7.72
C SER A 86 4.34 -11.56 -7.99
N GLU A 87 3.54 -11.28 -6.96
CA GLU A 87 2.11 -11.14 -7.13
C GLU A 87 1.74 -9.83 -7.81
N LEU A 88 2.43 -8.74 -7.46
CA LEU A 88 2.10 -7.41 -7.94
C LEU A 88 2.71 -7.07 -9.29
N PHE A 89 3.89 -7.61 -9.58
CA PHE A 89 4.63 -7.29 -10.81
C PHE A 89 4.79 -8.49 -11.72
N ARG A 90 3.94 -9.47 -11.58
CA ARG A 90 3.95 -10.66 -12.43
C ARG A 90 3.66 -10.27 -13.88
N GLN A 91 4.43 -10.85 -14.79
CA GLN A 91 4.24 -10.65 -16.21
C GLN A 91 3.58 -11.85 -16.87
#